data_145d7538f32260a7cab028f5d799869e
#
_entry.id   145d7538f32260a7cab028f5d799869e
#
_cell.length_a   1.000
_cell.length_b   1.000
_cell.length_c   1.000
_cell.angle_alpha   90.00
_cell.angle_beta   90.00
_cell.angle_gamma   90.00
#
_symmetry.space_group_name_H-M   'P 1'
#
loop_
_entity.id
_entity.type
_entity.pdbx_description
1 polymer ?
#
loop_
_entity_poly.entity_id
_entity_poly.type
_entity_poly.pdbx_seq_one_letter_code
_entity_poly.pdbx_strand_id
1 'polypeptide(L)'
;HLGIGAKTGTQDWNAPLPASPADIGFDNHYIMAATADRVPCVIIEDGRVANYDESAPIDVNYYHNFEGEPTAREHPELCYNLRSSHGHDQAIVNGIGRIGYMKGGGKALWKDENIADSITGYAVNYIKQHADRPFFMYFATNDVHVPRFPHERFRGKSGMGLRGDAIV
;
A
#
# COMPACT_ATOMS: atom_id res chain seq x y z
N HIS A 1 12.21 -9.39 0.74
CA HIS A 1 10.97 -9.46 -0.06
C HIS A 1 10.66 -10.91 -0.40
N LEU A 2 9.54 -11.43 0.11
CA LEU A 2 9.13 -12.83 -0.14
C LEU A 2 8.47 -13.00 -1.52
N GLY A 3 8.12 -11.89 -2.18
CA GLY A 3 7.44 -11.89 -3.48
C GLY A 3 5.96 -12.28 -3.37
N ILE A 4 5.19 -11.68 -4.22
CA ILE A 4 3.77 -12.02 -4.45
C ILE A 4 3.48 -11.90 -5.94
N GLY A 5 2.41 -12.56 -6.38
CA GLY A 5 1.87 -12.36 -7.72
C GLY A 5 2.34 -13.36 -8.77
N ALA A 6 2.15 -13.00 -10.04
CA ALA A 6 2.42 -13.87 -11.17
C ALA A 6 3.92 -14.12 -11.38
N LYS A 7 4.28 -15.35 -11.74
CA LYS A 7 5.66 -15.71 -12.11
C LYS A 7 6.10 -15.07 -13.42
N THR A 8 5.15 -14.88 -14.33
CA THR A 8 5.35 -14.25 -15.65
C THR A 8 4.10 -13.47 -16.03
N GLY A 9 4.27 -12.44 -16.85
CA GLY A 9 3.15 -11.63 -17.33
C GLY A 9 2.67 -10.58 -16.34
N THR A 10 1.46 -10.11 -16.56
CA THR A 10 0.81 -9.07 -15.75
C THR A 10 0.05 -9.70 -14.60
N GLN A 11 0.20 -9.15 -13.39
CA GLN A 11 -0.58 -9.57 -12.24
C GLN A 11 -2.03 -9.10 -12.38
N ASP A 12 -2.98 -10.03 -12.27
CA ASP A 12 -4.40 -9.69 -12.08
C ASP A 12 -4.68 -9.43 -10.60
N TRP A 13 -4.97 -8.17 -10.26
CA TRP A 13 -5.28 -7.74 -8.90
C TRP A 13 -6.75 -7.95 -8.51
N ASN A 14 -7.59 -8.36 -9.47
CA ASN A 14 -9.02 -8.57 -9.29
C ASN A 14 -9.37 -10.04 -8.95
N ALA A 15 -8.35 -10.90 -8.98
CA ALA A 15 -8.45 -12.33 -8.69
C ALA A 15 -7.55 -12.72 -7.51
N PRO A 16 -7.65 -13.95 -6.99
CA PRO A 16 -6.67 -14.46 -6.02
C PRO A 16 -5.26 -14.42 -6.59
N LEU A 17 -4.30 -14.02 -5.76
CA LEU A 17 -2.90 -13.98 -6.18
C LEU A 17 -2.38 -15.41 -6.40
N PRO A 18 -1.66 -15.66 -7.49
CA PRO A 18 -1.12 -16.99 -7.80
C PRO A 18 0.07 -17.39 -6.91
N ALA A 19 0.64 -16.43 -6.18
CA ALA A 19 1.68 -16.67 -5.17
C ALA A 19 1.56 -15.64 -4.04
N SER A 20 1.69 -16.11 -2.81
CA SER A 20 1.55 -15.32 -1.59
C SER A 20 2.41 -15.90 -0.46
N PRO A 21 2.52 -15.26 0.70
CA PRO A 21 3.18 -15.84 1.87
C PRO A 21 2.65 -17.21 2.30
N ALA A 22 1.40 -17.58 1.94
CA ALA A 22 0.87 -18.91 2.20
C ALA A 22 1.67 -20.02 1.52
N ASP A 23 2.23 -19.77 0.35
CA ASP A 23 3.04 -20.75 -0.41
C ASP A 23 4.37 -21.10 0.27
N ILE A 24 4.78 -20.31 1.25
CA ILE A 24 5.99 -20.53 2.04
C ILE A 24 5.70 -20.85 3.51
N GLY A 25 4.43 -21.14 3.84
CA GLY A 25 4.03 -21.69 5.12
C GLY A 25 3.45 -20.70 6.13
N PHE A 26 3.06 -19.49 5.73
CA PHE A 26 2.28 -18.61 6.59
C PHE A 26 0.79 -18.90 6.46
N ASP A 27 0.12 -19.17 7.56
CA ASP A 27 -1.33 -19.43 7.57
C ASP A 27 -2.16 -18.19 7.22
N ASN A 28 -1.70 -17.02 7.68
CA ASN A 28 -2.34 -15.73 7.43
C ASN A 28 -1.32 -14.68 7.04
N HIS A 29 -1.74 -13.69 6.28
CA HIS A 29 -0.92 -12.52 5.97
C HIS A 29 -1.76 -11.29 5.67
N TYR A 30 -1.27 -10.16 6.14
CA TYR A 30 -1.81 -8.82 5.88
C TYR A 30 -0.66 -7.91 5.48
N ILE A 31 -0.49 -7.69 4.19
CA ILE A 31 0.72 -7.08 3.63
C ILE A 31 0.39 -6.03 2.57
N MET A 32 1.30 -5.11 2.36
CA MET A 32 1.23 -4.20 1.23
C MET A 32 1.51 -4.96 -0.07
N ALA A 33 0.74 -4.66 -1.13
CA ALA A 33 0.93 -5.28 -2.44
C ALA A 33 2.29 -4.90 -3.06
N ALA A 34 2.73 -3.65 -2.82
CA ALA A 34 4.02 -3.11 -3.24
C ALA A 34 4.59 -2.22 -2.12
N THR A 35 5.70 -1.54 -2.35
CA THR A 35 6.15 -0.47 -1.42
C THR A 35 5.20 0.72 -1.48
N ALA A 36 5.17 1.53 -0.42
CA ALA A 36 4.20 2.64 -0.29
C ALA A 36 4.27 3.66 -1.44
N ASP A 37 5.42 3.79 -2.10
CA ASP A 37 5.63 4.68 -3.23
C ASP A 37 5.21 4.10 -4.59
N ARG A 38 4.72 2.84 -4.63
CA ARG A 38 4.42 2.11 -5.88
C ARG A 38 2.97 1.67 -5.95
N VAL A 39 2.50 1.52 -7.17
CA VAL A 39 1.19 0.91 -7.43
C VAL A 39 1.26 -0.64 -7.43
N PRO A 40 0.18 -1.34 -7.09
CA PRO A 40 -1.10 -0.83 -6.61
C PRO A 40 -1.04 -0.42 -5.14
N CYS A 41 -1.77 0.63 -4.79
CA CYS A 41 -1.84 1.17 -3.44
C CYS A 41 -2.94 0.46 -2.62
N VAL A 42 -2.77 -0.85 -2.43
CA VAL A 42 -3.74 -1.71 -1.74
C VAL A 42 -3.05 -2.69 -0.78
N ILE A 43 -3.79 -3.14 0.21
CA ILE A 43 -3.39 -4.22 1.11
C ILE A 43 -3.83 -5.56 0.51
N ILE A 44 -3.03 -6.57 0.69
CA ILE A 44 -3.34 -7.97 0.41
C ILE A 44 -3.58 -8.69 1.73
N GLU A 45 -4.74 -9.28 1.86
CA GLU A 45 -5.12 -10.13 2.99
C GLU A 45 -5.40 -11.54 2.46
N ASP A 46 -4.65 -12.50 2.97
CA ASP A 46 -4.80 -13.93 2.65
C ASP A 46 -4.93 -14.22 1.14
N GLY A 47 -4.06 -13.59 0.34
CA GLY A 47 -3.95 -13.80 -1.10
C GLY A 47 -4.95 -13.02 -1.96
N ARG A 48 -5.68 -12.07 -1.39
CA ARG A 48 -6.62 -11.21 -2.13
C ARG A 48 -6.45 -9.75 -1.74
N VAL A 49 -6.88 -8.85 -2.60
CA VAL A 49 -6.99 -7.42 -2.27
C VAL A 49 -8.03 -7.25 -1.16
N ALA A 50 -7.61 -6.72 -0.02
CA ALA A 50 -8.49 -6.39 1.10
C ALA A 50 -9.48 -5.28 0.69
N ASN A 51 -10.73 -5.39 1.16
CA ASN A 51 -11.81 -4.46 0.82
C ASN A 51 -12.01 -4.27 -0.70
N TYR A 52 -11.79 -5.32 -1.47
CA TYR A 52 -11.94 -5.26 -2.92
C TYR A 52 -13.27 -4.62 -3.35
N ASP A 53 -13.20 -3.76 -4.35
CA ASP A 53 -14.33 -3.03 -4.89
C ASP A 53 -14.65 -3.51 -6.31
N GLU A 54 -15.69 -4.32 -6.44
CA GLU A 54 -16.13 -4.87 -7.74
C GLU A 54 -16.56 -3.78 -8.73
N SER A 55 -17.00 -2.61 -8.24
CA SER A 55 -17.38 -1.47 -9.07
C SER A 55 -16.19 -0.68 -9.61
N ALA A 56 -14.99 -0.92 -9.08
CA ALA A 56 -13.76 -0.22 -9.42
C ALA A 56 -12.57 -1.20 -9.59
N PRO A 57 -12.60 -2.08 -10.61
CA PRO A 57 -11.55 -3.05 -10.84
C PRO A 57 -10.18 -2.38 -11.00
N ILE A 58 -9.14 -3.08 -10.55
CA ILE A 58 -7.76 -2.56 -10.47
C ILE A 58 -7.00 -2.95 -11.71
N ASP A 59 -6.51 -1.96 -12.44
CA ASP A 59 -5.52 -2.13 -13.50
C ASP A 59 -4.21 -1.42 -13.14
N VAL A 60 -3.09 -2.08 -13.38
CA VAL A 60 -1.74 -1.58 -13.09
C VAL A 60 -0.83 -1.73 -14.29
N ASN A 61 -0.06 -0.69 -14.59
CA ASN A 61 0.94 -0.69 -15.64
C ASN A 61 2.17 0.14 -15.20
N TYR A 62 3.37 -0.37 -15.45
CA TYR A 62 4.61 0.35 -15.10
C TYR A 62 5.25 1.09 -16.29
N TYR A 63 4.70 0.96 -17.48
CA TYR A 63 5.29 1.50 -18.71
C TYR A 63 4.48 2.63 -19.33
N HIS A 64 3.15 2.58 -19.24
CA HIS A 64 2.26 3.58 -19.84
C HIS A 64 1.02 3.83 -18.98
N ASN A 65 0.53 5.06 -19.07
CA ASN A 65 -0.67 5.50 -18.37
C ASN A 65 -1.94 4.93 -19.03
N PHE A 66 -3.01 4.91 -18.26
CA PHE A 66 -4.35 4.62 -18.74
C PHE A 66 -4.99 5.90 -19.29
N GLU A 67 -5.79 5.76 -20.34
CA GLU A 67 -6.49 6.88 -20.94
C GLU A 67 -7.41 7.57 -19.91
N GLY A 68 -7.30 8.89 -19.83
CA GLY A 68 -8.10 9.73 -18.92
C GLY A 68 -7.60 9.78 -17.47
N GLU A 69 -6.59 8.98 -17.08
CA GLU A 69 -6.05 9.03 -15.72
C GLU A 69 -5.00 10.14 -15.58
N PRO A 70 -5.13 11.05 -14.60
CA PRO A 70 -4.15 12.11 -14.37
C PRO A 70 -2.85 11.56 -13.80
N THR A 71 -1.73 12.20 -14.16
CA THR A 71 -0.43 11.93 -13.54
C THR A 71 0.01 13.07 -12.66
N ALA A 72 0.81 12.80 -11.63
CA ALA A 72 1.38 13.83 -10.76
C ALA A 72 2.39 14.75 -11.51
N ARG A 73 2.90 14.29 -12.66
CA ARG A 73 3.75 15.07 -13.55
C ARG A 73 2.96 16.15 -14.28
N GLU A 74 1.79 15.80 -14.81
CA GLU A 74 0.94 16.67 -15.61
C GLU A 74 -0.01 17.50 -14.73
N HIS A 75 -0.41 16.96 -13.58
CA HIS A 75 -1.36 17.52 -12.63
C HIS A 75 -0.79 17.58 -11.21
N PRO A 76 0.30 18.35 -10.98
CA PRO A 76 0.92 18.46 -9.65
C PRO A 76 -0.03 19.07 -8.60
N GLU A 77 -1.03 19.84 -9.01
CA GLU A 77 -2.06 20.41 -8.15
C GLU A 77 -2.96 19.36 -7.48
N LEU A 78 -3.06 18.17 -8.06
CA LEU A 78 -3.79 17.04 -7.46
C LEU A 78 -2.98 16.33 -6.36
N CYS A 79 -1.71 16.66 -6.20
CA CYS A 79 -0.86 16.16 -5.13
C CYS A 79 -1.01 17.00 -3.85
N TYR A 80 -2.23 17.08 -3.33
CA TYR A 80 -2.60 17.95 -2.22
C TYR A 80 -2.06 17.48 -0.85
N ASN A 81 -1.73 16.21 -0.68
CA ASN A 81 -1.17 15.68 0.56
C ASN A 81 0.36 15.76 0.60
N LEU A 82 1.01 15.45 -0.50
CA LEU A 82 2.47 15.50 -0.58
C LEU A 82 2.90 15.86 -2.01
N ARG A 83 3.67 16.95 -2.14
CA ARG A 83 4.23 17.35 -3.42
C ARG A 83 5.02 16.20 -4.05
N SER A 84 4.75 15.91 -5.31
CA SER A 84 5.47 14.90 -6.07
C SER A 84 6.97 15.23 -6.18
N SER A 85 7.78 14.21 -6.22
CA SER A 85 9.22 14.29 -6.46
C SER A 85 9.59 13.52 -7.72
N HIS A 86 10.79 13.78 -8.24
CA HIS A 86 11.29 13.06 -9.41
C HIS A 86 11.22 11.52 -9.21
N GLY A 87 10.64 10.83 -10.17
CA GLY A 87 10.42 9.38 -10.12
C GLY A 87 9.18 8.92 -9.35
N HIS A 88 8.49 9.82 -8.63
CA HIS A 88 7.22 9.55 -7.94
C HIS A 88 6.15 10.51 -8.49
N ASP A 89 6.03 10.57 -9.80
CA ASP A 89 5.25 11.58 -10.51
C ASP A 89 4.27 10.97 -11.53
N GLN A 90 3.96 9.66 -11.37
CA GLN A 90 3.04 8.95 -12.24
C GLN A 90 1.63 8.93 -11.63
N ALA A 91 1.03 7.78 -11.33
CA ALA A 91 -0.32 7.75 -10.75
C ALA A 91 -0.44 8.58 -9.46
N ILE A 92 -1.63 9.10 -9.20
CA ILE A 92 -1.93 9.86 -7.98
C ILE A 92 -2.91 9.04 -7.13
N VAL A 93 -2.49 8.68 -5.93
CA VAL A 93 -3.35 8.00 -4.96
C VAL A 93 -3.25 8.72 -3.62
N ASN A 94 -4.41 9.03 -3.01
CA ASN A 94 -4.48 9.79 -1.77
C ASN A 94 -3.75 11.15 -1.84
N GLY A 95 -3.80 11.83 -3.00
CA GLY A 95 -3.10 13.11 -3.19
C GLY A 95 -1.57 13.00 -3.12
N ILE A 96 -1.01 11.85 -3.46
CA ILE A 96 0.43 11.56 -3.45
C ILE A 96 0.81 10.87 -4.76
N GLY A 97 1.85 11.36 -5.42
CA GLY A 97 2.39 10.76 -6.63
C GLY A 97 3.09 9.43 -6.39
N ARG A 98 2.94 8.48 -7.31
CA ARG A 98 3.47 7.11 -7.21
C ARG A 98 4.39 6.76 -8.37
N ILE A 99 5.11 5.65 -8.22
CA ILE A 99 5.82 4.97 -9.31
C ILE A 99 4.85 3.95 -9.92
N GLY A 100 4.68 4.00 -11.24
CA GLY A 100 3.72 3.21 -11.99
C GLY A 100 2.37 3.88 -12.15
N TYR A 101 1.55 3.32 -13.00
CA TYR A 101 0.22 3.81 -13.35
C TYR A 101 -0.83 2.83 -12.86
N MET A 102 -1.93 3.34 -12.37
CA MET A 102 -3.07 2.53 -11.99
C MET A 102 -4.38 3.27 -12.20
N LYS A 103 -5.44 2.52 -12.40
CA LYS A 103 -6.82 3.01 -12.31
C LYS A 103 -7.66 2.08 -11.45
N GLY A 104 -8.81 2.55 -11.00
CA GLY A 104 -9.70 1.77 -10.15
C GLY A 104 -9.23 1.67 -8.71
N GLY A 105 -9.59 0.57 -8.05
CA GLY A 105 -9.29 0.27 -6.65
C GLY A 105 -10.36 0.75 -5.67
N GLY A 106 -11.06 1.85 -5.95
CA GLY A 106 -12.17 2.33 -5.13
C GLY A 106 -11.89 2.30 -3.63
N LYS A 107 -12.74 1.61 -2.86
CA LYS A 107 -12.61 1.47 -1.39
C LYS A 107 -11.43 0.63 -0.93
N ALA A 108 -10.77 -0.12 -1.83
CA ALA A 108 -9.58 -0.89 -1.50
C ALA A 108 -8.32 -0.03 -1.40
N LEU A 109 -8.31 1.18 -1.96
CA LEU A 109 -7.16 2.08 -1.89
C LEU A 109 -6.89 2.50 -0.44
N TRP A 110 -5.66 2.35 0.00
CA TRP A 110 -5.26 2.83 1.33
C TRP A 110 -5.20 4.35 1.40
N LYS A 111 -5.27 4.87 2.62
CA LYS A 111 -4.83 6.21 2.97
C LYS A 111 -3.48 6.09 3.67
N ASP A 112 -2.47 6.80 3.17
CA ASP A 112 -1.09 6.66 3.64
C ASP A 112 -0.94 6.90 5.15
N GLU A 113 -1.64 7.89 5.67
CA GLU A 113 -1.66 8.21 7.08
C GLU A 113 -2.21 7.11 7.98
N ASN A 114 -2.92 6.13 7.42
CA ASN A 114 -3.56 5.04 8.16
C ASN A 114 -2.85 3.69 7.99
N ILE A 115 -1.82 3.58 7.15
CA ILE A 115 -1.16 2.30 6.86
C ILE A 115 -0.62 1.65 8.14
N ALA A 116 0.12 2.42 8.95
CA ALA A 116 0.69 1.91 10.20
C ALA A 116 -0.38 1.42 11.17
N ASP A 117 -1.48 2.17 11.30
CA ASP A 117 -2.60 1.78 12.16
C ASP A 117 -3.33 0.54 11.64
N SER A 118 -3.50 0.41 10.32
CA SER A 118 -4.11 -0.77 9.71
C SER A 118 -3.28 -2.03 9.98
N ILE A 119 -1.98 -1.97 9.74
CA ILE A 119 -1.07 -3.11 9.97
C ILE A 119 -1.00 -3.46 11.46
N THR A 120 -0.86 -2.47 12.32
CA THR A 120 -0.82 -2.67 13.78
C THR A 120 -2.14 -3.21 14.31
N GLY A 121 -3.26 -2.66 13.85
CA GLY A 121 -4.59 -3.13 14.23
C GLY A 121 -4.83 -4.58 13.86
N TYR A 122 -4.43 -4.99 12.64
CA TYR A 122 -4.49 -6.39 12.22
C TYR A 122 -3.64 -7.29 13.13
N ALA A 123 -2.39 -6.90 13.39
CA ALA A 123 -1.49 -7.67 14.25
C ALA A 123 -2.02 -7.82 15.67
N VAL A 124 -2.52 -6.75 16.28
CA VAL A 124 -3.12 -6.77 17.63
C VAL A 124 -4.34 -7.67 17.68
N ASN A 125 -5.21 -7.61 16.66
CA ASN A 125 -6.38 -8.47 16.57
C ASN A 125 -5.97 -9.94 16.43
N TYR A 126 -4.99 -10.24 15.59
CA TYR A 126 -4.44 -11.59 15.43
C TYR A 126 -3.92 -12.14 16.76
N ILE A 127 -3.12 -11.37 17.49
CA ILE A 127 -2.58 -11.77 18.81
C ILE A 127 -3.71 -12.09 19.79
N LYS A 128 -4.75 -11.24 19.84
CA LYS A 128 -5.90 -11.47 20.72
C LYS A 128 -6.68 -12.74 20.37
N GLN A 129 -6.86 -13.02 19.09
CA GLN A 129 -7.60 -14.18 18.62
C GLN A 129 -6.85 -15.51 18.81
N HIS A 130 -5.51 -15.45 18.93
CA HIS A 130 -4.64 -16.62 19.03
C HIS A 130 -3.87 -16.68 20.37
N ALA A 131 -4.34 -15.98 21.39
CA ALA A 131 -3.67 -15.91 22.68
C ALA A 131 -3.63 -17.25 23.44
N ASP A 132 -4.44 -18.21 23.03
CA ASP A 132 -4.57 -19.54 23.65
C ASP A 132 -3.56 -20.59 23.12
N ARG A 133 -2.78 -20.24 22.09
CA ARG A 133 -1.82 -21.16 21.45
C ARG A 133 -0.54 -20.43 21.01
N PRO A 134 0.60 -21.13 20.94
CA PRO A 134 1.82 -20.58 20.36
C PRO A 134 1.63 -20.23 18.87
N PHE A 135 2.21 -19.10 18.45
CA PHE A 135 2.27 -18.70 17.06
C PHE A 135 3.61 -17.98 16.76
N PHE A 136 3.96 -17.92 15.50
CA PHE A 136 5.06 -17.10 14.98
C PHE A 136 4.47 -15.94 14.18
N MET A 137 4.90 -14.72 14.47
CA MET A 137 4.50 -13.52 13.73
C MET A 137 5.72 -12.81 13.15
N TYR A 138 5.73 -12.60 11.85
CA TYR A 138 6.67 -11.70 11.20
C TYR A 138 6.01 -10.33 11.03
N PHE A 139 6.32 -9.41 11.94
CA PHE A 139 5.76 -8.06 11.95
C PHE A 139 6.78 -7.07 11.38
N ALA A 140 6.53 -6.60 10.15
CA ALA A 140 7.38 -5.64 9.46
C ALA A 140 6.60 -4.37 9.14
N THR A 141 7.07 -3.23 9.65
CA THR A 141 6.47 -1.92 9.41
C THR A 141 7.03 -1.27 8.14
N ASN A 142 6.33 -0.25 7.63
CA ASN A 142 6.75 0.53 6.46
C ASN A 142 7.25 1.93 6.81
N ASP A 143 7.30 2.30 8.09
CA ASP A 143 7.26 3.68 8.60
C ASP A 143 8.35 4.62 8.12
N VAL A 144 9.52 4.13 7.74
CA VAL A 144 10.61 4.98 7.23
C VAL A 144 10.70 5.02 5.71
N HIS A 145 9.91 4.20 5.01
CA HIS A 145 9.88 4.21 3.54
C HIS A 145 9.11 5.41 2.99
N VAL A 146 9.49 5.89 1.82
CA VAL A 146 8.73 6.92 1.10
C VAL A 146 7.39 6.34 0.57
N PRO A 147 6.35 7.18 0.42
CA PRO A 147 6.20 8.55 0.91
C PRO A 147 6.06 8.57 2.44
N ARG A 148 6.70 9.54 3.07
CA ARG A 148 6.62 9.72 4.53
C ARG A 148 5.46 10.65 4.82
N PHE A 149 4.29 10.06 5.03
CA PHE A 149 3.06 10.80 5.31
C PHE A 149 2.37 10.21 6.54
N PRO A 150 2.88 10.54 7.74
CA PRO A 150 2.39 10.00 9.00
C PRO A 150 1.00 10.53 9.33
N HIS A 151 0.26 9.78 10.15
CA HIS A 151 -1.02 10.18 10.70
C HIS A 151 -0.89 11.54 11.41
N GLU A 152 -1.93 12.37 11.36
CA GLU A 152 -1.93 13.75 11.87
C GLU A 152 -1.48 13.87 13.31
N ARG A 153 -1.79 12.85 14.16
CA ARG A 153 -1.38 12.83 15.57
C ARG A 153 0.13 12.88 15.80
N PHE A 154 0.93 12.53 14.78
CA PHE A 154 2.40 12.55 14.82
C PHE A 154 3.00 13.78 14.14
N ARG A 155 2.23 14.51 13.32
CA ARG A 155 2.74 15.64 12.55
C ARG A 155 3.17 16.76 13.50
N GLY A 156 4.36 17.31 13.24
CA GLY A 156 4.98 18.36 14.06
C GLY A 156 5.60 17.89 15.38
N LYS A 157 5.56 16.59 15.70
CA LYS A 157 6.06 16.07 16.98
C LYS A 157 7.58 16.02 17.03
N SER A 158 8.25 15.75 15.94
CA SER A 158 9.72 15.68 15.88
C SER A 158 10.39 17.05 15.78
N GLY A 159 9.69 18.08 15.30
CA GLY A 159 10.30 19.35 14.88
C GLY A 159 11.18 19.24 13.61
N MET A 160 11.23 18.08 12.96
CA MET A 160 12.08 17.78 11.80
C MET A 160 11.26 17.56 10.51
N GLY A 161 10.00 18.03 10.48
CA GLY A 161 9.08 17.85 9.39
C GLY A 161 8.61 16.39 9.24
N LEU A 162 7.83 16.11 8.18
CA LEU A 162 7.18 14.79 7.98
C LEU A 162 8.15 13.62 8.03
N ARG A 163 9.39 13.82 7.61
CA ARG A 163 10.41 12.78 7.65
C ARG A 163 10.77 12.35 9.08
N GLY A 164 10.94 13.31 9.98
CA GLY A 164 11.18 13.04 11.39
C GLY A 164 9.92 12.53 12.09
N ASP A 165 8.76 13.10 11.74
CA ASP A 165 7.48 12.72 12.30
C ASP A 165 7.09 11.26 11.98
N ALA A 166 7.58 10.71 10.87
CA ALA A 166 7.37 9.30 10.52
C ALA A 166 8.23 8.32 11.36
N ILE A 167 9.10 8.83 12.25
CA ILE A 167 9.97 8.02 13.10
C ILE A 167 9.47 8.05 14.57
N VAL A 168 8.61 9.02 14.91
CA VAL A 168 8.03 9.16 16.25
C VAL A 168 6.92 8.15 16.49
#